data_fa17981d67fa3702a047fde0d6de6faf
#
_entry.id   fa17981d67fa3702a047fde0d6de6faf
#
_cell.length_a   1.000
_cell.length_b   1.000
_cell.length_c   1.000
_cell.angle_alpha   90.00
_cell.angle_beta   90.00
_cell.angle_gamma   90.00
#
_symmetry.space_group_name_H-M   'P 1'
#
loop_
_entity.id
_entity.type
_entity.pdbx_description
1 polymer ?
#
loop_
_entity_poly.entity_id
_entity_poly.type
_entity_poly.pdbx_seq_one_letter_code
_entity_poly.pdbx_strand_id
1 'polypeptide(L)'
;MSAKRILVLGGGFAGLWSAVGAARKLDELGHGPDAVKVALINRDAFHNIRVRNYEADLTPVRVPLDDVLGPVGVQRVEGEVAGIDLAGQAVTVTTARGLEILPYDRLVFALGSQLLRPDVPGLAEHAFDVDTYNGAARLNSHIQGLPRRPESPGLLTIVVVGAGLTGIEAATEMPGKLHTVLARAKRMTPFRVILADHNAWVGSDMGEPARPVIEAALTALEIETRLGTDIASISPSGMTLRSGEEVPAATVVWCAGTRANPLTRLFPVEADRFGRIPVDEFMRVQGVANVFAAGDVA
;
A
#
# COMPACT_ATOMS: atom_id res chain seq x y z
N MET A 1 20.30 27.64 -22.62
CA MET A 1 19.14 26.71 -22.63
C MET A 1 18.84 26.34 -21.19
N SER A 2 17.60 26.24 -20.76
CA SER A 2 17.28 25.75 -19.41
C SER A 2 17.64 24.28 -19.28
N ALA A 3 18.07 23.84 -18.08
CA ALA A 3 18.35 22.45 -17.82
C ALA A 3 17.10 21.57 -18.11
N LYS A 4 17.31 20.41 -18.72
CA LYS A 4 16.27 19.40 -18.92
C LYS A 4 15.80 18.86 -17.56
N ARG A 5 14.55 18.38 -17.51
CA ARG A 5 13.96 17.92 -16.25
C ARG A 5 13.37 16.52 -16.39
N ILE A 6 13.81 15.63 -15.51
CA ILE A 6 13.20 14.32 -15.27
C ILE A 6 12.37 14.44 -13.99
N LEU A 7 11.05 14.28 -14.08
CA LEU A 7 10.18 14.19 -12.91
C LEU A 7 9.83 12.73 -12.64
N VAL A 8 9.93 12.32 -11.38
CA VAL A 8 9.52 11.00 -10.89
C VAL A 8 8.39 11.20 -9.88
N LEU A 9 7.25 10.57 -10.13
CA LEU A 9 6.06 10.68 -9.29
C LEU A 9 5.96 9.46 -8.38
N GLY A 10 6.10 9.67 -7.07
CA GLY A 10 5.99 8.66 -6.02
C GLY A 10 7.34 8.20 -5.47
N GLY A 11 7.47 8.21 -4.14
CA GLY A 11 8.64 7.77 -3.38
C GLY A 11 8.60 6.30 -2.95
N GLY A 12 7.77 5.47 -3.58
CA GLY A 12 7.78 4.01 -3.42
C GLY A 12 9.02 3.37 -4.08
N PHE A 13 9.13 2.04 -4.04
CA PHE A 13 10.28 1.33 -4.61
C PHE A 13 10.55 1.70 -6.07
N ALA A 14 9.55 1.62 -6.93
CA ALA A 14 9.73 1.89 -8.35
C ALA A 14 10.19 3.33 -8.62
N GLY A 15 9.57 4.33 -7.96
CA GLY A 15 9.94 5.72 -8.15
C GLY A 15 11.30 6.06 -7.55
N LEU A 16 11.58 5.59 -6.33
CA LEU A 16 12.88 5.83 -5.69
C LEU A 16 14.03 5.28 -6.55
N TRP A 17 13.92 4.01 -6.99
CA TRP A 17 14.94 3.40 -7.84
C TRP A 17 15.03 4.05 -9.23
N SER A 18 13.92 4.53 -9.78
CA SER A 18 13.93 5.30 -11.04
C SER A 18 14.70 6.62 -10.88
N ALA A 19 14.48 7.34 -9.79
CA ALA A 19 15.16 8.61 -9.53
C ALA A 19 16.66 8.43 -9.30
N VAL A 20 17.03 7.48 -8.43
CA VAL A 20 18.46 7.15 -8.13
C VAL A 20 19.16 6.60 -9.37
N GLY A 21 18.49 5.70 -10.12
CA GLY A 21 19.02 5.13 -11.35
C GLY A 21 19.24 6.19 -12.45
N ALA A 22 18.32 7.15 -12.57
CA ALA A 22 18.47 8.27 -13.50
C ALA A 22 19.66 9.16 -13.11
N ALA A 23 19.79 9.53 -11.82
CA ALA A 23 20.88 10.34 -11.34
C ALA A 23 22.25 9.65 -11.55
N ARG A 24 22.35 8.37 -11.18
CA ARG A 24 23.53 7.55 -11.42
C ARG A 24 23.90 7.50 -12.92
N LYS A 25 22.92 7.30 -13.80
CA LYS A 25 23.18 7.23 -15.23
C LYS A 25 23.65 8.56 -15.81
N LEU A 26 23.14 9.68 -15.31
CA LEU A 26 23.59 11.01 -15.70
C LEU A 26 25.04 11.23 -15.26
N ASP A 27 25.41 10.83 -14.06
CA ASP A 27 26.80 10.89 -13.56
C ASP A 27 27.76 10.06 -14.43
N GLU A 28 27.38 8.80 -14.76
CA GLU A 28 28.14 7.94 -15.70
C GLU A 28 28.35 8.58 -17.08
N LEU A 29 27.41 9.41 -17.53
CA LEU A 29 27.46 10.11 -18.81
C LEU A 29 28.13 11.49 -18.71
N GLY A 30 28.57 11.92 -17.54
CA GLY A 30 29.20 13.23 -17.31
C GLY A 30 28.21 14.40 -17.41
N HIS A 31 26.90 14.16 -17.20
CA HIS A 31 25.88 15.21 -17.21
C HIS A 31 25.58 15.70 -15.78
N GLY A 32 25.97 16.91 -15.48
CA GLY A 32 25.66 17.56 -14.21
C GLY A 32 24.26 18.17 -14.16
N PRO A 33 23.85 18.71 -13.00
CA PRO A 33 22.51 19.29 -12.77
C PRO A 33 22.23 20.53 -13.61
N ASP A 34 23.24 21.16 -14.16
CA ASP A 34 23.09 22.28 -15.13
C ASP A 34 22.57 21.83 -16.48
N ALA A 35 22.82 20.55 -16.84
CA ALA A 35 22.32 19.94 -18.07
C ALA A 35 20.97 19.25 -17.86
N VAL A 36 20.85 18.40 -16.81
CA VAL A 36 19.65 17.64 -16.50
C VAL A 36 19.41 17.63 -14.98
N LYS A 37 18.22 17.97 -14.56
CA LYS A 37 17.76 17.90 -13.17
C LYS A 37 16.83 16.71 -12.98
N VAL A 38 17.04 15.94 -11.92
CA VAL A 38 16.11 14.88 -11.51
C VAL A 38 15.39 15.34 -10.25
N ALA A 39 14.06 15.26 -10.26
CA ALA A 39 13.23 15.56 -9.11
C ALA A 39 12.24 14.43 -8.83
N LEU A 40 12.09 14.05 -7.54
CA LEU A 40 11.12 13.09 -7.07
C LEU A 40 10.04 13.82 -6.27
N ILE A 41 8.79 13.61 -6.66
CA ILE A 41 7.61 14.18 -6.01
C ILE A 41 6.99 13.08 -5.14
N ASN A 42 6.84 13.35 -3.85
CA ASN A 42 6.17 12.44 -2.92
C ASN A 42 5.32 13.24 -1.93
N ARG A 43 4.19 12.67 -1.49
CA ARG A 43 3.25 13.34 -0.58
C ARG A 43 3.81 13.62 0.81
N ASP A 44 4.85 12.90 1.23
CA ASP A 44 5.54 13.08 2.50
C ASP A 44 7.06 12.88 2.35
N ALA A 45 7.80 13.06 3.43
CA ALA A 45 9.26 13.02 3.42
C ALA A 45 9.85 11.60 3.42
N PHE A 46 9.04 10.54 3.30
CA PHE A 46 9.49 9.18 3.55
C PHE A 46 9.31 8.24 2.36
N HIS A 47 10.28 7.37 2.18
CA HIS A 47 10.07 6.09 1.51
C HIS A 47 9.42 5.14 2.52
N ASN A 48 8.18 4.74 2.27
CA ASN A 48 7.49 3.75 3.09
C ASN A 48 7.68 2.36 2.49
N ILE A 49 8.24 1.44 3.27
CA ILE A 49 8.37 0.01 2.91
C ILE A 49 7.00 -0.64 3.13
N ARG A 50 6.05 -0.36 2.22
CA ARG A 50 4.63 -0.71 2.34
C ARG A 50 4.41 -2.19 2.65
N VAL A 51 5.22 -3.06 2.06
CA VAL A 51 5.15 -4.51 2.27
C VAL A 51 5.48 -4.95 3.70
N ARG A 52 5.91 -4.03 4.57
CA ARG A 52 6.20 -4.28 5.99
C ARG A 52 5.22 -3.59 6.94
N ASN A 53 4.19 -2.93 6.43
CA ASN A 53 3.21 -2.22 7.26
C ASN A 53 2.42 -3.15 8.20
N TYR A 54 2.40 -4.46 7.97
CA TYR A 54 1.78 -5.44 8.87
C TYR A 54 2.58 -5.71 10.14
N GLU A 55 3.85 -5.29 10.22
CA GLU A 55 4.72 -5.57 11.37
C GLU A 55 4.28 -4.86 12.66
N ALA A 56 4.71 -5.42 13.80
CA ALA A 56 4.41 -4.84 15.11
C ALA A 56 5.21 -3.57 15.38
N ASP A 57 6.48 -3.54 14.95
CA ASP A 57 7.35 -2.35 15.01
C ASP A 57 7.39 -1.67 13.63
N LEU A 58 6.80 -0.50 13.55
CA LEU A 58 6.77 0.31 12.33
C LEU A 58 7.95 1.28 12.21
N THR A 59 8.86 1.32 13.19
CA THR A 59 10.01 2.24 13.18
C THR A 59 10.90 2.04 11.94
N PRO A 60 11.30 0.79 11.57
CA PRO A 60 12.16 0.56 10.41
C PRO A 60 11.41 0.57 9.07
N VAL A 61 10.09 0.80 9.08
CA VAL A 61 9.25 0.74 7.87
C VAL A 61 9.32 2.04 7.06
N ARG A 62 9.79 3.12 7.65
CA ARG A 62 9.98 4.43 7.02
C ARG A 62 11.45 4.81 6.95
N VAL A 63 11.90 5.18 5.75
CA VAL A 63 13.24 5.70 5.50
C VAL A 63 13.11 7.14 5.01
N PRO A 64 13.78 8.13 5.62
CA PRO A 64 13.76 9.50 5.10
C PRO A 64 14.26 9.53 3.65
N LEU A 65 13.47 10.10 2.74
CA LEU A 65 13.86 10.19 1.32
C LEU A 65 15.13 11.01 1.14
N ASP A 66 15.34 12.02 1.95
CA ASP A 66 16.52 12.88 1.86
C ASP A 66 17.83 12.14 2.15
N ASP A 67 17.81 11.08 2.98
CA ASP A 67 18.98 10.22 3.25
C ASP A 67 19.44 9.45 2.01
N VAL A 68 18.52 9.18 1.07
CA VAL A 68 18.80 8.43 -0.16
C VAL A 68 18.99 9.37 -1.36
N LEU A 69 18.17 10.40 -1.48
CA LEU A 69 18.15 11.32 -2.62
C LEU A 69 19.24 12.38 -2.54
N GLY A 70 19.54 12.90 -1.34
CA GLY A 70 20.53 13.95 -1.10
C GLY A 70 21.92 13.57 -1.62
N PRO A 71 22.48 12.40 -1.27
CA PRO A 71 23.81 11.98 -1.73
C PRO A 71 23.97 11.88 -3.24
N VAL A 72 22.87 11.67 -3.99
CA VAL A 72 22.89 11.53 -5.46
C VAL A 72 22.36 12.78 -6.18
N GLY A 73 22.13 13.88 -5.45
CA GLY A 73 21.72 15.16 -6.03
C GLY A 73 20.30 15.17 -6.62
N VAL A 74 19.41 14.27 -6.22
CA VAL A 74 18.00 14.27 -6.63
C VAL A 74 17.22 15.23 -5.74
N GLN A 75 16.49 16.15 -6.37
CA GLN A 75 15.65 17.10 -5.65
C GLN A 75 14.36 16.39 -5.15
N ARG A 76 14.06 16.48 -3.86
CA ARG A 76 12.76 16.08 -3.33
C ARG A 76 11.78 17.25 -3.37
N VAL A 77 10.57 16.98 -3.88
CA VAL A 77 9.42 17.88 -3.81
C VAL A 77 8.34 17.22 -2.98
N GLU A 78 8.01 17.81 -1.83
CA GLU A 78 6.94 17.30 -0.98
C GLU A 78 5.60 17.88 -1.45
N GLY A 79 4.69 16.98 -1.85
CA GLY A 79 3.38 17.36 -2.33
C GLY A 79 2.63 16.19 -2.95
N GLU A 80 1.33 16.35 -3.07
CA GLU A 80 0.43 15.39 -3.68
C GLU A 80 0.19 15.72 -5.15
N VAL A 81 0.38 14.74 -6.02
CA VAL A 81 0.10 14.90 -7.47
C VAL A 81 -1.39 15.00 -7.67
N ALA A 82 -1.86 16.17 -8.12
CA ALA A 82 -3.26 16.47 -8.37
C ALA A 82 -3.67 16.24 -9.83
N GLY A 83 -2.72 16.34 -10.79
CA GLY A 83 -3.01 16.17 -12.20
C GLY A 83 -1.76 16.06 -13.06
N ILE A 84 -1.94 15.60 -14.29
CA ILE A 84 -0.89 15.47 -15.30
C ILE A 84 -1.43 16.01 -16.61
N ASP A 85 -0.79 17.03 -17.16
CA ASP A 85 -0.99 17.51 -18.52
C ASP A 85 0.04 16.88 -19.45
N LEU A 86 -0.37 15.85 -20.16
CA LEU A 86 0.50 15.10 -21.08
C LEU A 86 0.88 15.92 -22.31
N ALA A 87 -0.02 16.78 -22.78
CA ALA A 87 0.22 17.63 -23.98
C ALA A 87 1.14 18.80 -23.63
N GLY A 88 0.88 19.48 -22.51
CA GLY A 88 1.72 20.58 -22.02
C GLY A 88 2.99 20.11 -21.30
N GLN A 89 3.19 18.79 -21.12
CA GLN A 89 4.31 18.21 -20.39
C GLN A 89 4.50 18.82 -18.99
N ALA A 90 3.43 18.86 -18.21
CA ALA A 90 3.44 19.43 -16.87
C ALA A 90 2.66 18.59 -15.86
N VAL A 91 3.09 18.64 -14.60
CA VAL A 91 2.43 17.99 -13.47
C VAL A 91 1.94 19.06 -12.50
N THR A 92 0.67 18.97 -12.10
CA THR A 92 0.11 19.80 -11.04
C THR A 92 0.29 19.09 -9.69
N VAL A 93 0.90 19.79 -8.74
CA VAL A 93 1.22 19.27 -7.41
C VAL A 93 0.63 20.20 -6.35
N THR A 94 -0.09 19.63 -5.38
CA THR A 94 -0.53 20.35 -4.18
C THR A 94 0.58 20.27 -3.13
N THR A 95 1.19 21.40 -2.83
CA THR A 95 2.23 21.53 -1.81
C THR A 95 1.72 22.32 -0.60
N ALA A 96 2.50 22.44 0.46
CA ALA A 96 2.18 23.32 1.59
C ALA A 96 2.03 24.80 1.19
N ARG A 97 2.60 25.21 0.03
CA ARG A 97 2.50 26.58 -0.52
C ARG A 97 1.32 26.78 -1.45
N GLY A 98 0.56 25.72 -1.75
CA GLY A 98 -0.55 25.72 -2.69
C GLY A 98 -0.27 24.88 -3.93
N LEU A 99 -1.02 25.15 -5.02
CA LEU A 99 -0.86 24.45 -6.28
C LEU A 99 0.39 24.95 -7.02
N GLU A 100 1.25 24.03 -7.40
CA GLU A 100 2.45 24.28 -8.21
C GLU A 100 2.35 23.49 -9.53
N ILE A 101 2.78 24.11 -10.64
CA ILE A 101 2.86 23.44 -11.95
C ILE A 101 4.33 23.20 -12.26
N LEU A 102 4.72 21.94 -12.40
CA LEU A 102 6.09 21.52 -12.63
C LEU A 102 6.22 20.94 -14.06
N PRO A 103 6.93 21.66 -14.97
CA PRO A 103 7.18 21.14 -16.32
C PRO A 103 8.20 19.99 -16.29
N TYR A 104 8.11 19.09 -17.29
CA TYR A 104 9.06 17.99 -17.46
C TYR A 104 9.44 17.79 -18.92
N ASP A 105 10.64 17.22 -19.15
CA ASP A 105 11.07 16.68 -20.45
C ASP A 105 10.92 15.15 -20.47
N ARG A 106 10.97 14.51 -19.30
CA ARG A 106 10.69 13.08 -19.09
C ARG A 106 9.92 12.92 -17.79
N LEU A 107 8.93 12.05 -17.81
CA LEU A 107 8.10 11.72 -16.66
C LEU A 107 8.20 10.23 -16.34
N VAL A 108 8.39 9.90 -15.06
CA VAL A 108 8.22 8.54 -14.54
C VAL A 108 7.00 8.52 -13.63
N PHE A 109 5.96 7.81 -14.06
CA PHE A 109 4.73 7.64 -13.29
C PHE A 109 4.84 6.38 -12.43
N ALA A 110 5.04 6.55 -11.11
CA ALA A 110 5.26 5.46 -10.15
C ALA A 110 4.46 5.66 -8.85
N LEU A 111 3.20 6.10 -8.98
CA LEU A 111 2.33 6.42 -7.84
C LEU A 111 1.73 5.19 -7.15
N GLY A 112 2.07 3.99 -7.62
CA GLY A 112 1.70 2.73 -6.99
C GLY A 112 0.20 2.42 -7.06
N SER A 113 -0.26 1.61 -6.13
CA SER A 113 -1.66 1.19 -5.98
C SER A 113 -2.27 1.67 -4.68
N GLN A 114 -3.59 1.53 -4.58
CA GLN A 114 -4.38 1.81 -3.38
C GLN A 114 -5.23 0.60 -3.04
N LEU A 115 -5.50 0.40 -1.76
CA LEU A 115 -6.44 -0.61 -1.30
C LEU A 115 -7.83 -0.32 -1.86
N LEU A 116 -8.44 -1.34 -2.46
CA LEU A 116 -9.81 -1.26 -2.95
C LEU A 116 -10.78 -1.24 -1.76
N ARG A 117 -11.63 -0.22 -1.71
CA ARG A 117 -12.70 -0.10 -0.73
C ARG A 117 -14.05 -0.20 -1.45
N PRO A 118 -14.61 -1.41 -1.60
CA PRO A 118 -15.94 -1.58 -2.19
C PRO A 118 -17.01 -0.94 -1.29
N ASP A 119 -18.19 -0.74 -1.85
CA ASP A 119 -19.35 -0.22 -1.12
C ASP A 119 -19.96 -1.32 -0.23
N VAL A 120 -19.22 -1.66 0.84
CA VAL A 120 -19.65 -2.55 1.91
C VAL A 120 -20.03 -1.67 3.10
N PRO A 121 -21.28 -1.71 3.57
CA PRO A 121 -21.74 -0.91 4.71
C PRO A 121 -20.81 -1.03 5.91
N GLY A 122 -20.35 0.10 6.44
CA GLY A 122 -19.46 0.19 7.60
C GLY A 122 -17.98 -0.11 7.36
N LEU A 123 -17.59 -0.45 6.12
CA LEU A 123 -16.18 -0.72 5.79
C LEU A 123 -15.30 0.51 6.03
N ALA A 124 -15.72 1.67 5.55
CA ALA A 124 -14.92 2.89 5.64
C ALA A 124 -14.77 3.38 7.09
N GLU A 125 -15.80 3.18 7.90
CA GLU A 125 -15.91 3.69 9.27
C GLU A 125 -15.24 2.77 10.30
N HIS A 126 -15.34 1.46 10.11
CA HIS A 126 -15.04 0.48 11.16
C HIS A 126 -13.87 -0.44 10.86
N ALA A 127 -13.47 -0.59 9.58
CA ALA A 127 -12.33 -1.42 9.24
C ALA A 127 -10.99 -0.68 9.44
N PHE A 128 -9.98 -1.48 9.76
CA PHE A 128 -8.58 -1.09 9.72
C PHE A 128 -7.95 -1.55 8.40
N ASP A 129 -6.77 -1.04 8.10
CA ASP A 129 -5.94 -1.48 6.98
C ASP A 129 -4.45 -1.43 7.35
N VAL A 130 -3.65 -2.11 6.54
CA VAL A 130 -2.18 -2.06 6.56
C VAL A 130 -1.63 -1.46 5.27
N ASP A 131 -2.49 -0.87 4.45
CA ASP A 131 -2.13 -0.30 3.15
C ASP A 131 -1.21 0.92 3.27
N THR A 132 -1.44 1.72 4.30
CA THR A 132 -0.66 2.91 4.58
C THR A 132 0.01 2.80 5.96
N TYR A 133 1.11 3.54 6.13
CA TYR A 133 1.75 3.65 7.44
C TYR A 133 0.77 4.13 8.54
N ASN A 134 -0.05 5.13 8.24
CA ASN A 134 -1.02 5.67 9.19
C ASN A 134 -2.12 4.65 9.52
N GLY A 135 -2.58 3.86 8.52
CA GLY A 135 -3.51 2.76 8.73
C GLY A 135 -2.92 1.69 9.67
N ALA A 136 -1.70 1.27 9.39
CA ALA A 136 -0.96 0.32 10.22
C ALA A 136 -0.71 0.81 11.65
N ALA A 137 -0.32 2.08 11.82
CA ALA A 137 -0.12 2.69 13.13
C ALA A 137 -1.42 2.76 13.92
N ARG A 138 -2.54 3.11 13.26
CA ARG A 138 -3.89 3.10 13.86
C ARG A 138 -4.29 1.70 14.32
N LEU A 139 -4.04 0.67 13.48
CA LEU A 139 -4.29 -0.74 13.83
C LEU A 139 -3.45 -1.16 15.04
N ASN A 140 -2.15 -0.88 15.04
CA ASN A 140 -1.26 -1.22 16.15
C ASN A 140 -1.68 -0.54 17.45
N SER A 141 -2.06 0.75 17.42
CA SER A 141 -2.59 1.47 18.58
C SER A 141 -3.90 0.87 19.10
N HIS A 142 -4.79 0.48 18.17
CA HIS A 142 -6.05 -0.18 18.52
C HIS A 142 -5.81 -1.50 19.24
N ILE A 143 -4.96 -2.38 18.71
CA ILE A 143 -4.62 -3.68 19.32
C ILE A 143 -3.99 -3.49 20.69
N GLN A 144 -3.09 -2.50 20.87
CA GLN A 144 -2.50 -2.18 22.17
C GLN A 144 -3.55 -1.72 23.20
N GLY A 145 -4.65 -1.15 22.75
CA GLY A 145 -5.75 -0.70 23.60
C GLY A 145 -6.73 -1.80 24.01
N LEU A 146 -6.82 -2.92 23.29
CA LEU A 146 -7.82 -3.98 23.50
C LEU A 146 -7.86 -4.50 24.95
N PRO A 147 -6.73 -4.80 25.63
CA PRO A 147 -6.78 -5.32 26.98
C PRO A 147 -7.38 -4.39 28.04
N ARG A 148 -7.55 -3.11 27.72
CA ARG A 148 -8.10 -2.09 28.63
C ARG A 148 -9.59 -1.84 28.41
N ARG A 149 -10.17 -2.44 27.35
CA ARG A 149 -11.61 -2.27 27.05
C ARG A 149 -12.46 -3.18 27.92
N PRO A 150 -13.73 -2.83 28.15
CA PRO A 150 -14.68 -3.71 28.79
C PRO A 150 -14.82 -5.02 28.01
N GLU A 151 -15.03 -6.12 28.73
CA GLU A 151 -15.31 -7.42 28.13
C GLU A 151 -16.55 -7.34 27.24
N SER A 152 -16.43 -7.87 26.03
CA SER A 152 -17.53 -7.98 25.07
C SER A 152 -17.30 -9.16 24.13
N PRO A 153 -18.34 -9.70 23.52
CA PRO A 153 -18.19 -10.74 22.51
C PRO A 153 -17.22 -10.28 21.41
N GLY A 154 -16.22 -11.10 21.10
CA GLY A 154 -15.23 -10.79 20.06
C GLY A 154 -14.20 -9.72 20.41
N LEU A 155 -14.08 -9.26 21.68
CA LEU A 155 -13.08 -8.25 22.07
C LEU A 155 -11.67 -8.61 21.61
N LEU A 156 -11.26 -9.87 21.75
CA LEU A 156 -9.95 -10.39 21.35
C LEU A 156 -10.03 -11.23 20.07
N THR A 157 -11.03 -11.00 19.23
CA THR A 157 -11.13 -11.58 17.89
C THR A 157 -10.67 -10.53 16.88
N ILE A 158 -9.71 -10.91 16.05
CA ILE A 158 -9.26 -10.14 14.88
C ILE A 158 -9.67 -10.90 13.63
N VAL A 159 -10.40 -10.23 12.74
CA VAL A 159 -10.72 -10.76 11.41
C VAL A 159 -9.88 -10.02 10.38
N VAL A 160 -9.13 -10.76 9.57
CA VAL A 160 -8.43 -10.23 8.40
C VAL A 160 -9.21 -10.65 7.15
N VAL A 161 -9.67 -9.68 6.37
CA VAL A 161 -10.43 -9.91 5.14
C VAL A 161 -9.52 -9.77 3.93
N GLY A 162 -9.46 -10.82 3.13
CA GLY A 162 -8.58 -10.96 1.97
C GLY A 162 -7.45 -11.95 2.23
N ALA A 163 -7.47 -13.13 1.60
CA ALA A 163 -6.46 -14.17 1.74
C ALA A 163 -5.45 -14.18 0.57
N GLY A 164 -5.17 -13.02 -0.01
CA GLY A 164 -3.99 -12.76 -0.84
C GLY A 164 -2.75 -12.52 0.03
N LEU A 165 -1.60 -12.23 -0.60
CA LEU A 165 -0.30 -12.11 0.08
C LEU A 165 -0.36 -11.19 1.31
N THR A 166 -0.82 -9.95 1.14
CA THR A 166 -0.88 -8.96 2.24
C THR A 166 -1.77 -9.42 3.41
N GLY A 167 -2.90 -10.07 3.10
CA GLY A 167 -3.80 -10.54 4.16
C GLY A 167 -3.25 -11.74 4.92
N ILE A 168 -2.55 -12.65 4.23
CA ILE A 168 -1.86 -13.77 4.86
C ILE A 168 -0.76 -13.25 5.80
N GLU A 169 0.09 -12.34 5.33
CA GLU A 169 1.14 -11.71 6.13
C GLU A 169 0.55 -10.97 7.34
N ALA A 170 -0.49 -10.17 7.12
CA ALA A 170 -1.18 -9.48 8.21
C ALA A 170 -1.77 -10.47 9.23
N ALA A 171 -2.46 -11.53 8.78
CA ALA A 171 -3.08 -12.50 9.66
C ALA A 171 -2.05 -13.26 10.51
N THR A 172 -0.92 -13.66 9.91
CA THR A 172 0.14 -14.41 10.61
C THR A 172 0.87 -13.58 11.68
N GLU A 173 0.86 -12.25 11.57
CA GLU A 173 1.39 -11.35 12.60
C GLU A 173 0.45 -11.13 13.80
N MET A 174 -0.88 -11.30 13.62
CA MET A 174 -1.86 -10.97 14.66
C MET A 174 -1.70 -11.79 15.95
N PRO A 175 -1.42 -13.12 15.92
CA PRO A 175 -1.19 -13.87 17.15
C PRO A 175 -0.05 -13.31 17.98
N GLY A 176 1.09 -12.98 17.35
CA GLY A 176 2.25 -12.39 18.03
C GLY A 176 1.94 -11.03 18.67
N LYS A 177 1.19 -10.18 17.95
CA LYS A 177 0.73 -8.88 18.48
C LYS A 177 -0.18 -9.07 19.70
N LEU A 178 -1.17 -9.96 19.61
CA LEU A 178 -2.10 -10.24 20.72
C LEU A 178 -1.38 -10.83 21.92
N HIS A 179 -0.52 -11.84 21.73
CA HIS A 179 0.31 -12.37 22.81
C HIS A 179 1.11 -11.29 23.52
N THR A 180 1.74 -10.40 22.77
CA THR A 180 2.56 -9.32 23.33
C THR A 180 1.73 -8.36 24.18
N VAL A 181 0.57 -7.92 23.70
CA VAL A 181 -0.27 -6.94 24.46
C VAL A 181 -0.94 -7.58 25.65
N LEU A 182 -1.36 -8.84 25.57
CA LEU A 182 -1.96 -9.58 26.68
C LEU A 182 -0.94 -9.87 27.78
N ALA A 183 0.29 -10.30 27.40
CA ALA A 183 1.38 -10.51 28.36
C ALA A 183 1.72 -9.22 29.13
N ARG A 184 1.82 -8.08 28.42
CA ARG A 184 2.03 -6.76 29.05
C ARG A 184 0.89 -6.38 30.01
N ALA A 185 -0.33 -6.75 29.68
CA ALA A 185 -1.51 -6.53 30.54
C ALA A 185 -1.68 -7.58 31.65
N LYS A 186 -0.78 -8.58 31.73
CA LYS A 186 -0.87 -9.73 32.64
C LYS A 186 -2.19 -10.48 32.52
N ARG A 187 -2.70 -10.62 31.29
CA ARG A 187 -3.94 -11.34 30.98
C ARG A 187 -3.62 -12.66 30.27
N MET A 188 -4.26 -13.73 30.70
CA MET A 188 -4.19 -15.08 30.09
C MET A 188 -5.54 -15.42 29.42
N THR A 189 -6.08 -14.49 28.64
CA THR A 189 -7.37 -14.66 27.99
C THR A 189 -7.15 -15.24 26.58
N PRO A 190 -7.91 -16.27 26.18
CA PRO A 190 -7.90 -16.77 24.81
C PRO A 190 -8.29 -15.67 23.82
N PHE A 191 -7.70 -15.74 22.62
CA PHE A 191 -8.02 -14.86 21.51
C PHE A 191 -8.25 -15.68 20.22
N ARG A 192 -8.79 -15.05 19.20
CA ARG A 192 -9.04 -15.66 17.90
C ARG A 192 -8.50 -14.77 16.79
N VAL A 193 -7.89 -15.39 15.77
CA VAL A 193 -7.57 -14.75 14.51
C VAL A 193 -8.27 -15.50 13.40
N ILE A 194 -8.99 -14.78 12.55
CA ILE A 194 -9.78 -15.35 11.45
C ILE A 194 -9.30 -14.70 10.17
N LEU A 195 -8.95 -15.51 9.16
CA LEU A 195 -8.67 -15.08 7.80
C LEU A 195 -9.87 -15.41 6.92
N ALA A 196 -10.55 -14.38 6.38
CA ALA A 196 -11.75 -14.51 5.57
C ALA A 196 -11.49 -14.09 4.12
N ASP A 197 -12.01 -14.84 3.15
CA ASP A 197 -11.90 -14.50 1.73
C ASP A 197 -13.10 -15.02 0.94
N HIS A 198 -13.46 -14.31 -0.15
CA HIS A 198 -14.48 -14.77 -1.09
C HIS A 198 -14.00 -15.92 -1.97
N ASN A 199 -12.69 -16.09 -2.17
CA ASN A 199 -12.12 -17.23 -2.87
C ASN A 199 -12.20 -18.49 -2.02
N ALA A 200 -12.27 -19.64 -2.68
CA ALA A 200 -12.31 -20.96 -2.01
C ALA A 200 -10.94 -21.40 -1.45
N TRP A 201 -9.88 -20.66 -1.74
CA TRP A 201 -8.50 -21.05 -1.41
C TRP A 201 -7.71 -19.87 -0.89
N VAL A 202 -6.82 -20.12 0.08
CA VAL A 202 -5.81 -19.15 0.50
C VAL A 202 -4.75 -18.98 -0.59
N GLY A 203 -4.22 -17.77 -0.72
CA GLY A 203 -3.14 -17.49 -1.68
C GLY A 203 -3.54 -17.76 -3.14
N SER A 204 -4.80 -17.49 -3.52
CA SER A 204 -5.31 -17.72 -4.88
C SER A 204 -4.45 -17.09 -5.97
N ASP A 205 -3.75 -15.99 -5.66
CA ASP A 205 -2.86 -15.27 -6.57
C ASP A 205 -1.43 -15.82 -6.59
N MET A 206 -1.08 -16.77 -5.68
CA MET A 206 0.28 -17.26 -5.49
C MET A 206 0.52 -18.62 -6.16
N GLY A 207 -0.51 -19.21 -6.76
CA GLY A 207 -0.46 -20.51 -7.42
C GLY A 207 -0.56 -21.70 -6.46
N GLU A 208 -0.86 -22.87 -7.05
CA GLU A 208 -1.07 -24.12 -6.29
C GLU A 208 0.11 -24.58 -5.41
N PRO A 209 1.38 -24.43 -5.82
CA PRO A 209 2.50 -24.93 -5.02
C PRO A 209 2.67 -24.20 -3.66
N ALA A 210 2.24 -22.95 -3.56
CA ALA A 210 2.36 -22.16 -2.32
C ALA A 210 1.29 -22.55 -1.28
N ARG A 211 0.13 -23.03 -1.71
CA ARG A 211 -1.04 -23.30 -0.87
C ARG A 211 -0.75 -24.22 0.33
N PRO A 212 -0.15 -25.43 0.17
CA PRO A 212 0.09 -26.32 1.31
C PRO A 212 0.99 -25.71 2.38
N VAL A 213 1.97 -24.88 1.96
CA VAL A 213 2.88 -24.20 2.90
C VAL A 213 2.12 -23.13 3.69
N ILE A 214 1.27 -22.37 3.02
CA ILE A 214 0.42 -21.34 3.65
C ILE A 214 -0.55 -21.99 4.64
N GLU A 215 -1.27 -23.04 4.24
CA GLU A 215 -2.24 -23.75 5.08
C GLU A 215 -1.57 -24.33 6.33
N ALA A 216 -0.38 -24.93 6.18
CA ALA A 216 0.40 -25.44 7.30
C ALA A 216 0.80 -24.31 8.28
N ALA A 217 1.23 -23.16 7.76
CA ALA A 217 1.59 -22.01 8.59
C ALA A 217 0.38 -21.43 9.34
N LEU A 218 -0.76 -21.29 8.67
CA LEU A 218 -2.01 -20.81 9.29
C LEU A 218 -2.47 -21.76 10.40
N THR A 219 -2.40 -23.07 10.16
CA THR A 219 -2.73 -24.10 11.15
C THR A 219 -1.81 -24.04 12.35
N ALA A 220 -0.49 -23.93 12.14
CA ALA A 220 0.50 -23.85 13.22
C ALA A 220 0.33 -22.60 14.09
N LEU A 221 -0.25 -21.52 13.55
CA LEU A 221 -0.56 -20.27 14.25
C LEU A 221 -1.99 -20.22 14.80
N GLU A 222 -2.73 -21.33 14.71
CA GLU A 222 -4.14 -21.44 15.15
C GLU A 222 -5.05 -20.39 14.51
N ILE A 223 -4.77 -20.01 13.23
CA ILE A 223 -5.58 -19.06 12.48
C ILE A 223 -6.74 -19.82 11.81
N GLU A 224 -7.96 -19.41 12.15
CA GLU A 224 -9.18 -19.94 11.53
C GLU A 224 -9.31 -19.38 10.11
N THR A 225 -9.72 -20.21 9.15
CA THR A 225 -10.01 -19.76 7.79
C THR A 225 -11.52 -19.77 7.52
N ARG A 226 -12.03 -18.70 6.87
CA ARG A 226 -13.41 -18.54 6.40
C ARG A 226 -13.37 -18.22 4.91
N LEU A 227 -13.20 -19.25 4.10
CA LEU A 227 -13.06 -19.16 2.65
C LEU A 227 -14.41 -19.33 1.95
N GLY A 228 -14.53 -18.85 0.70
CA GLY A 228 -15.78 -18.85 -0.03
C GLY A 228 -16.85 -17.95 0.61
N THR A 229 -16.45 -16.88 1.28
CA THR A 229 -17.31 -16.07 2.16
C THR A 229 -17.32 -14.61 1.72
N ASP A 230 -18.52 -14.09 1.43
CA ASP A 230 -18.74 -12.68 1.13
C ASP A 230 -19.16 -11.89 2.37
N ILE A 231 -18.60 -10.70 2.51
CA ILE A 231 -18.93 -9.78 3.60
C ILE A 231 -20.13 -8.94 3.19
N ALA A 232 -21.17 -8.91 4.03
CA ALA A 232 -22.35 -8.09 3.84
C ALA A 232 -22.21 -6.71 4.49
N SER A 233 -21.64 -6.65 5.69
CA SER A 233 -21.41 -5.39 6.41
C SER A 233 -20.35 -5.53 7.50
N ILE A 234 -19.82 -4.39 7.95
CA ILE A 234 -18.88 -4.28 9.07
C ILE A 234 -19.45 -3.30 10.09
N SER A 235 -19.30 -3.62 11.37
CA SER A 235 -19.77 -2.81 12.50
C SER A 235 -18.69 -2.69 13.58
N PRO A 236 -18.87 -1.84 14.59
CA PRO A 236 -17.96 -1.77 15.74
C PRO A 236 -17.83 -3.09 16.53
N SER A 237 -18.81 -3.99 16.38
CA SER A 237 -18.87 -5.27 17.11
C SER A 237 -18.48 -6.49 16.27
N GLY A 238 -18.17 -6.30 14.97
CA GLY A 238 -17.74 -7.40 14.09
C GLY A 238 -18.15 -7.23 12.65
N MET A 239 -18.31 -8.34 11.95
CA MET A 239 -18.79 -8.37 10.57
C MET A 239 -19.98 -9.31 10.42
N THR A 240 -20.82 -9.03 9.43
CA THR A 240 -21.93 -9.90 8.99
C THR A 240 -21.61 -10.45 7.62
N LEU A 241 -21.76 -11.76 7.45
CA LEU A 241 -21.57 -12.44 6.17
C LEU A 241 -22.86 -12.35 5.34
N ARG A 242 -22.75 -12.52 4.02
CA ARG A 242 -23.95 -12.59 3.15
C ARG A 242 -24.88 -13.77 3.47
N SER A 243 -24.35 -14.81 4.15
CA SER A 243 -25.17 -15.90 4.69
C SER A 243 -26.10 -15.49 5.84
N GLY A 244 -25.89 -14.30 6.43
CA GLY A 244 -26.54 -13.83 7.65
C GLY A 244 -25.80 -14.21 8.93
N GLU A 245 -24.70 -14.94 8.86
CA GLU A 245 -23.88 -15.26 10.03
C GLU A 245 -23.18 -13.98 10.54
N GLU A 246 -23.30 -13.74 11.85
CA GLU A 246 -22.56 -12.69 12.53
C GLU A 246 -21.25 -13.24 13.11
N VAL A 247 -20.16 -12.56 12.87
CA VAL A 247 -18.83 -12.87 13.41
C VAL A 247 -18.42 -11.75 14.38
N PRO A 248 -18.59 -11.95 15.69
CA PRO A 248 -18.18 -10.95 16.68
C PRO A 248 -16.68 -10.73 16.65
N ALA A 249 -16.25 -9.48 16.44
CA ALA A 249 -14.85 -9.09 16.41
C ALA A 249 -14.68 -7.60 16.69
N ALA A 250 -13.84 -7.23 17.64
CA ALA A 250 -13.51 -5.83 17.89
C ALA A 250 -12.54 -5.24 16.84
N THR A 251 -11.99 -6.09 15.99
CA THR A 251 -11.00 -5.69 14.99
C THR A 251 -11.27 -6.39 13.66
N VAL A 252 -11.56 -5.60 12.62
CA VAL A 252 -11.65 -6.09 11.24
C VAL A 252 -10.59 -5.37 10.42
N VAL A 253 -9.67 -6.12 9.80
CA VAL A 253 -8.59 -5.59 8.97
C VAL A 253 -8.90 -5.90 7.51
N TRP A 254 -9.08 -4.87 6.69
CA TRP A 254 -9.37 -5.04 5.27
C TRP A 254 -8.08 -5.06 4.46
N CYS A 255 -7.82 -6.17 3.80
CA CYS A 255 -6.67 -6.40 2.91
C CYS A 255 -7.09 -6.83 1.49
N ALA A 256 -8.40 -6.87 1.22
CA ALA A 256 -8.93 -7.42 -0.03
C ALA A 256 -8.88 -6.41 -1.18
N GLY A 257 -8.13 -6.79 -2.22
CA GLY A 257 -8.06 -6.09 -3.49
C GLY A 257 -7.20 -4.82 -3.47
N THR A 258 -6.47 -4.63 -4.56
CA THR A 258 -5.69 -3.40 -4.83
C THR A 258 -6.00 -2.92 -6.23
N ARG A 259 -5.90 -1.62 -6.46
CA ARG A 259 -6.06 -0.99 -7.76
C ARG A 259 -4.98 0.05 -7.95
N ALA A 260 -4.48 0.16 -9.17
CA ALA A 260 -3.55 1.21 -9.56
C ALA A 260 -4.07 2.60 -9.21
N ASN A 261 -3.17 3.53 -8.96
CA ASN A 261 -3.52 4.91 -8.63
C ASN A 261 -4.51 5.49 -9.65
N PRO A 262 -5.60 6.15 -9.23
CA PRO A 262 -6.64 6.66 -10.12
C PRO A 262 -6.16 7.61 -11.23
N LEU A 263 -5.00 8.25 -11.05
CA LEU A 263 -4.40 9.12 -12.06
C LEU A 263 -3.95 8.35 -13.32
N THR A 264 -3.93 7.01 -13.31
CA THR A 264 -3.77 6.20 -14.53
C THR A 264 -4.84 6.52 -15.58
N ARG A 265 -6.04 6.98 -15.16
CA ARG A 265 -7.13 7.37 -16.07
C ARG A 265 -6.84 8.60 -16.91
N LEU A 266 -5.80 9.36 -16.57
CA LEU A 266 -5.37 10.53 -17.36
C LEU A 266 -4.60 10.14 -18.62
N PHE A 267 -4.18 8.88 -18.71
CA PHE A 267 -3.45 8.37 -19.86
C PHE A 267 -4.43 7.88 -20.93
N PRO A 268 -4.21 8.23 -22.23
CA PRO A 268 -5.08 7.85 -23.33
C PRO A 268 -4.79 6.40 -23.79
N VAL A 269 -4.80 5.47 -22.86
CA VAL A 269 -4.51 4.04 -23.07
C VAL A 269 -5.56 3.18 -22.36
N GLU A 270 -5.81 2.00 -22.86
CA GLU A 270 -6.68 1.03 -22.19
C GLU A 270 -5.96 0.38 -21.02
N ALA A 271 -6.42 0.64 -19.81
CA ALA A 271 -5.89 0.03 -18.61
C ALA A 271 -6.48 -1.38 -18.40
N ASP A 272 -5.75 -2.25 -17.72
CA ASP A 272 -6.26 -3.57 -17.34
C ASP A 272 -7.35 -3.49 -16.26
N ARG A 273 -7.88 -4.65 -15.84
CA ARG A 273 -8.92 -4.77 -14.80
C ARG A 273 -8.50 -4.18 -13.44
N PHE A 274 -7.20 -4.06 -13.18
CA PHE A 274 -6.65 -3.45 -11.96
C PHE A 274 -6.34 -1.97 -12.12
N GLY A 275 -6.59 -1.40 -13.31
CA GLY A 275 -6.32 -0.01 -13.64
C GLY A 275 -4.86 0.27 -14.00
N ARG A 276 -4.05 -0.77 -14.29
CA ARG A 276 -2.65 -0.62 -14.70
C ARG A 276 -2.58 -0.26 -16.17
N ILE A 277 -1.62 0.62 -16.51
CA ILE A 277 -1.43 1.09 -17.88
C ILE A 277 -0.38 0.25 -18.62
N PRO A 278 -0.56 -0.03 -19.92
CA PRO A 278 0.38 -0.84 -20.70
C PRO A 278 1.68 -0.09 -20.96
N VAL A 279 2.79 -0.80 -20.79
CA VAL A 279 4.14 -0.32 -21.11
C VAL A 279 4.85 -1.27 -22.06
N ASP A 280 5.89 -0.77 -22.73
CA ASP A 280 6.80 -1.59 -23.53
C ASP A 280 7.93 -2.20 -22.68
N GLU A 281 8.83 -2.93 -23.31
CA GLU A 281 10.00 -3.55 -22.66
C GLU A 281 10.97 -2.56 -21.99
N PHE A 282 10.86 -1.26 -22.31
CA PHE A 282 11.62 -0.15 -21.73
C PHE A 282 10.79 0.65 -20.70
N MET A 283 9.65 0.14 -20.25
CA MET A 283 8.71 0.81 -19.35
C MET A 283 8.13 2.11 -19.92
N ARG A 284 8.13 2.33 -21.25
CA ARG A 284 7.49 3.48 -21.88
C ARG A 284 5.99 3.25 -21.96
N VAL A 285 5.21 4.25 -21.60
CA VAL A 285 3.74 4.17 -21.75
C VAL A 285 3.40 4.16 -23.24
N GLN A 286 2.67 3.15 -23.68
CA GLN A 286 2.33 2.96 -25.10
C GLN A 286 1.55 4.17 -25.62
N GLY A 287 1.99 4.71 -26.78
CA GLY A 287 1.33 5.85 -27.41
C GLY A 287 1.51 7.22 -26.72
N VAL A 288 2.28 7.29 -25.63
CA VAL A 288 2.53 8.53 -24.90
C VAL A 288 4.03 8.86 -24.92
N ALA A 289 4.38 9.96 -25.58
CA ALA A 289 5.77 10.36 -25.70
C ALA A 289 6.35 10.85 -24.35
N ASN A 290 7.62 10.50 -24.09
CA ASN A 290 8.38 11.01 -22.95
C ASN A 290 7.87 10.58 -21.56
N VAL A 291 6.99 9.59 -21.49
CA VAL A 291 6.42 9.10 -20.23
C VAL A 291 6.73 7.60 -20.04
N PHE A 292 7.17 7.28 -18.85
CA PHE A 292 7.45 5.93 -18.38
C PHE A 292 6.55 5.61 -17.20
N ALA A 293 6.21 4.34 -16.98
CA ALA A 293 5.47 3.91 -15.81
C ALA A 293 6.11 2.66 -15.22
N ALA A 294 6.13 2.57 -13.88
CA ALA A 294 6.74 1.44 -13.19
C ALA A 294 6.08 1.16 -11.83
N GLY A 295 6.14 -0.09 -11.39
CA GLY A 295 5.50 -0.58 -10.17
C GLY A 295 4.01 -0.88 -10.39
N ASP A 296 3.19 -0.78 -9.35
CA ASP A 296 1.78 -1.22 -9.37
C ASP A 296 0.86 -0.44 -10.33
N VAL A 297 1.37 0.54 -11.02
CA VAL A 297 0.65 1.33 -12.05
C VAL A 297 0.80 0.78 -13.46
N ALA A 298 1.72 -0.21 -13.65
CA ALA A 298 2.07 -0.76 -14.96
C ALA A 298 2.12 -2.29 -14.97
#